data_d7c68dd7f910aa7394dbcc84965ad281
#
_entry.id   d7c68dd7f910aa7394dbcc84965ad281
#
_cell.length_a   1.000
_cell.length_b   1.000
_cell.length_c   1.000
_cell.angle_alpha   90.00
_cell.angle_beta   90.00
_cell.angle_gamma   90.00
#
_symmetry.space_group_name_H-M   'P 1'
#
loop_
_entity.id
_entity.type
_entity.pdbx_description
1 polymer ?
#
loop_
_entity_poly.entity_id
_entity_poly.type
_entity_poly.pdbx_seq_one_letter_code
_entity_poly.pdbx_strand_id
1 'polypeptide(L)'
;FGTQSYNDDVLAGMELAEKELGVKGIPLEVPEISDSANSLRTLISQGANFIMVPSSEYKDGMLEVAAENPEVKFLYLAEAIDGGGNIMSVAYRENEAAFLGGALSGLMTKTNNVGAVMAVGETLQYRYQFGFTAGVKAVNPECEFQSAFTNSYTDVGQGSEVAKIMYNKGADIIGTYSGACNLGVFNAAKDAGEGTYCLGAANGQFDKMPDKILASVVKPADQAILSI
;
A
#
# COMPACT_ATOMS: atom_id res chain seq x y z
N PHE A 1 2.72 3.06 -13.22
CA PHE A 1 1.25 2.89 -13.15
C PHE A 1 0.86 1.53 -13.73
N GLY A 2 -0.42 1.14 -13.58
CA GLY A 2 -0.91 -0.16 -14.07
C GLY A 2 -0.56 -1.35 -13.18
N THR A 3 -0.07 -1.12 -11.98
CA THR A 3 0.30 -2.16 -11.00
C THR A 3 -0.87 -2.65 -10.15
N GLN A 4 -2.04 -2.03 -10.31
CA GLN A 4 -3.26 -2.29 -9.54
C GLN A 4 -3.03 -2.16 -8.03
N SER A 5 -2.25 -1.15 -7.64
CA SER A 5 -1.84 -0.85 -6.28
C SER A 5 -2.11 0.61 -5.92
N TYR A 6 -1.64 1.05 -4.77
CA TYR A 6 -1.87 2.38 -4.23
C TYR A 6 -1.51 3.55 -5.18
N ASN A 7 -0.49 3.39 -6.02
CA ASN A 7 -0.11 4.43 -6.98
C ASN A 7 -1.18 4.65 -8.06
N ASP A 8 -1.91 3.59 -8.43
CA ASP A 8 -3.04 3.71 -9.37
C ASP A 8 -4.24 4.41 -8.72
N ASP A 9 -4.42 4.27 -7.40
CA ASP A 9 -5.47 5.00 -6.67
C ASP A 9 -5.14 6.50 -6.60
N VAL A 10 -3.86 6.85 -6.45
CA VAL A 10 -3.42 8.25 -6.48
C VAL A 10 -3.61 8.84 -7.89
N LEU A 11 -3.31 8.06 -8.94
CA LEU A 11 -3.58 8.46 -10.32
C LEU A 11 -5.09 8.67 -10.56
N ALA A 12 -5.92 7.74 -10.12
CA ALA A 12 -7.38 7.87 -10.21
C ALA A 12 -7.89 9.10 -9.44
N GLY A 13 -7.32 9.38 -8.28
CA GLY A 13 -7.63 10.61 -7.52
C GLY A 13 -7.25 11.89 -8.26
N MET A 14 -6.12 11.89 -8.97
CA MET A 14 -5.72 13.02 -9.83
C MET A 14 -6.71 13.18 -11.00
N GLU A 15 -7.06 12.12 -11.71
CA GLU A 15 -8.04 12.15 -12.80
C GLU A 15 -9.42 12.62 -12.33
N LEU A 16 -9.81 12.23 -11.13
CA LEU A 16 -11.06 12.69 -10.52
C LEU A 16 -10.99 14.19 -10.18
N ALA A 17 -9.85 14.68 -9.66
CA ALA A 17 -9.63 16.11 -9.42
C ALA A 17 -9.64 16.92 -10.73
N GLU A 18 -9.09 16.41 -11.83
CA GLU A 18 -9.21 17.03 -13.14
C GLU A 18 -10.66 17.23 -13.55
N LYS A 19 -11.47 16.19 -13.37
CA LYS A 19 -12.89 16.19 -13.75
C LYS A 19 -13.74 17.11 -12.87
N GLU A 20 -13.55 17.07 -11.56
CA GLU A 20 -14.42 17.75 -10.59
C GLU A 20 -13.96 19.19 -10.31
N LEU A 21 -12.66 19.46 -10.36
CA LEU A 21 -12.07 20.75 -9.98
C LEU A 21 -11.51 21.54 -11.19
N GLY A 22 -11.44 20.91 -12.37
CA GLY A 22 -10.92 21.56 -13.58
C GLY A 22 -9.41 21.84 -13.55
N VAL A 23 -8.67 21.14 -12.69
CA VAL A 23 -7.21 21.20 -12.66
C VAL A 23 -6.62 20.39 -13.81
N LYS A 24 -5.34 20.57 -14.14
CA LYS A 24 -4.63 19.77 -15.14
C LYS A 24 -3.65 18.84 -14.43
N GLY A 25 -3.83 17.54 -14.57
CA GLY A 25 -2.91 16.52 -14.07
C GLY A 25 -1.68 16.33 -14.97
N ILE A 26 -0.55 16.04 -14.37
CA ILE A 26 0.70 15.70 -15.06
C ILE A 26 1.27 14.46 -14.36
N PRO A 27 0.86 13.23 -14.77
CA PRO A 27 1.40 12.01 -14.19
C PRO A 27 2.84 11.80 -14.63
N LEU A 28 3.72 11.48 -13.68
CA LEU A 28 5.12 11.18 -13.93
C LEU A 28 5.53 9.90 -13.19
N GLU A 29 6.07 8.95 -13.94
CA GLU A 29 6.71 7.76 -13.35
C GLU A 29 8.16 8.07 -13.01
N VAL A 30 8.58 7.66 -11.82
CA VAL A 30 9.96 7.79 -11.35
C VAL A 30 10.63 6.44 -11.52
N PRO A 31 11.56 6.29 -12.48
CA PRO A 31 12.14 4.98 -12.78
C PRO A 31 13.04 4.45 -11.67
N GLU A 32 13.75 5.36 -10.98
CA GLU A 32 14.66 5.02 -9.88
C GLU A 32 14.41 5.98 -8.70
N ILE A 33 14.41 5.46 -7.47
CA ILE A 33 14.17 6.26 -6.25
C ILE A 33 15.18 7.41 -6.14
N SER A 34 16.43 7.17 -6.52
CA SER A 34 17.51 8.17 -6.53
C SER A 34 17.20 9.38 -7.42
N ASP A 35 16.33 9.23 -8.41
CA ASP A 35 15.94 10.29 -9.34
C ASP A 35 14.70 11.07 -8.89
N SER A 36 14.17 10.79 -7.71
CA SER A 36 12.94 11.40 -7.20
C SER A 36 13.00 12.93 -7.18
N ALA A 37 14.07 13.53 -6.65
CA ALA A 37 14.24 14.98 -6.62
C ALA A 37 14.27 15.59 -8.04
N ASN A 38 14.98 14.98 -8.99
CA ASN A 38 15.04 15.45 -10.38
C ASN A 38 13.68 15.31 -11.07
N SER A 39 12.95 14.26 -10.79
CA SER A 39 11.59 14.05 -11.31
C SER A 39 10.63 15.13 -10.81
N LEU A 40 10.71 15.50 -9.53
CA LEU A 40 9.91 16.59 -8.95
C LEU A 40 10.26 17.95 -9.57
N ARG A 41 11.56 18.25 -9.75
CA ARG A 41 12.01 19.46 -10.46
C ARG A 41 11.51 19.48 -11.92
N THR A 42 11.43 18.33 -12.57
CA THR A 42 10.86 18.20 -13.91
C THR A 42 9.39 18.58 -13.94
N LEU A 43 8.57 18.11 -12.99
CA LEU A 43 7.17 18.50 -12.86
C LEU A 43 7.04 20.03 -12.68
N ILE A 44 7.85 20.63 -11.82
CA ILE A 44 7.86 22.10 -11.62
C ILE A 44 8.21 22.83 -12.91
N SER A 45 9.20 22.36 -13.66
CA SER A 45 9.58 22.95 -14.97
C SER A 45 8.45 22.85 -16.01
N GLN A 46 7.56 21.88 -15.88
CA GLN A 46 6.36 21.71 -16.71
C GLN A 46 5.17 22.56 -16.23
N GLY A 47 5.36 23.32 -15.16
CA GLY A 47 4.36 24.24 -14.61
C GLY A 47 3.50 23.66 -13.49
N ALA A 48 3.88 22.53 -12.91
CA ALA A 48 3.18 22.01 -11.74
C ALA A 48 3.37 22.96 -10.54
N ASN A 49 2.28 23.37 -9.92
CA ASN A 49 2.25 24.21 -8.71
C ASN A 49 1.69 23.48 -7.49
N PHE A 50 1.16 22.28 -7.69
CA PHE A 50 0.72 21.34 -6.66
C PHE A 50 1.21 19.94 -7.04
N ILE A 51 1.97 19.27 -6.17
CA ILE A 51 2.60 17.98 -6.45
C ILE A 51 2.19 16.97 -5.39
N MET A 52 1.64 15.84 -5.82
CA MET A 52 1.29 14.71 -4.95
C MET A 52 2.44 13.68 -4.93
N VAL A 53 2.88 13.31 -3.74
CA VAL A 53 3.96 12.34 -3.51
C VAL A 53 3.39 11.15 -2.72
N PRO A 54 3.22 9.98 -3.37
CA PRO A 54 2.45 8.88 -2.80
C PRO A 54 3.24 7.94 -1.88
N SER A 55 4.57 7.91 -1.96
CA SER A 55 5.40 6.91 -1.29
C SER A 55 6.43 7.51 -0.35
N SER A 56 6.70 6.79 0.76
CA SER A 56 7.77 7.11 1.72
C SER A 56 9.15 7.14 1.09
N GLU A 57 9.37 6.35 0.05
CA GLU A 57 10.64 6.27 -0.67
C GLU A 57 11.06 7.60 -1.34
N TYR A 58 10.09 8.47 -1.63
CA TYR A 58 10.35 9.78 -2.28
C TYR A 58 10.45 10.93 -1.27
N LYS A 59 10.36 10.66 0.02
CA LYS A 59 10.32 11.67 1.09
C LYS A 59 11.49 12.64 1.05
N ASP A 60 12.71 12.11 1.00
CA ASP A 60 13.92 12.94 1.06
C ASP A 60 14.03 13.86 -0.16
N GLY A 61 13.77 13.34 -1.37
CA GLY A 61 13.72 14.13 -2.59
C GLY A 61 12.61 15.20 -2.55
N MET A 62 11.45 14.88 -1.97
CA MET A 62 10.37 15.85 -1.78
C MET A 62 10.77 16.97 -0.81
N LEU A 63 11.36 16.65 0.33
CA LEU A 63 11.78 17.64 1.32
C LEU A 63 12.83 18.60 0.74
N GLU A 64 13.79 18.07 -0.02
CA GLU A 64 14.81 18.86 -0.72
C GLU A 64 14.16 19.86 -1.70
N VAL A 65 13.31 19.36 -2.62
CA VAL A 65 12.69 20.17 -3.67
C VAL A 65 11.66 21.15 -3.11
N ALA A 66 10.94 20.79 -2.06
CA ALA A 66 9.99 21.68 -1.40
C ALA A 66 10.69 22.87 -0.72
N ALA A 67 11.87 22.65 -0.14
CA ALA A 67 12.67 23.74 0.43
C ALA A 67 13.21 24.70 -0.63
N GLU A 68 13.52 24.21 -1.83
CA GLU A 68 13.96 25.00 -2.97
C GLU A 68 12.83 25.84 -3.61
N ASN A 69 11.56 25.39 -3.46
CA ASN A 69 10.40 25.93 -4.18
C ASN A 69 9.24 26.22 -3.21
N PRO A 70 9.35 27.25 -2.34
CA PRO A 70 8.35 27.51 -1.30
C PRO A 70 6.96 27.92 -1.85
N GLU A 71 6.87 28.33 -3.11
CA GLU A 71 5.63 28.66 -3.82
C GLU A 71 4.87 27.43 -4.32
N VAL A 72 5.53 26.30 -4.51
CA VAL A 72 4.92 25.02 -4.92
C VAL A 72 4.39 24.31 -3.71
N LYS A 73 3.17 23.78 -3.80
CA LYS A 73 2.54 23.01 -2.74
C LYS A 73 2.74 21.51 -2.95
N PHE A 74 3.03 20.82 -1.88
CA PHE A 74 3.23 19.37 -1.87
C PHE A 74 2.21 18.69 -0.99
N LEU A 75 1.64 17.60 -1.51
CA LEU A 75 0.78 16.68 -0.77
C LEU A 75 1.50 15.35 -0.60
N TYR A 76 1.91 15.05 0.63
CA TYR A 76 2.58 13.80 0.96
C TYR A 76 1.57 12.79 1.51
N LEU A 77 1.37 11.68 0.79
CA LEU A 77 0.29 10.71 1.04
C LEU A 77 0.79 9.41 1.71
N ALA A 78 1.87 9.46 2.47
CA ALA A 78 2.47 8.27 3.06
C ALA A 78 2.42 8.26 4.59
N GLU A 79 2.93 9.30 5.23
CA GLU A 79 3.02 9.40 6.69
C GLU A 79 2.91 10.87 7.13
N ALA A 80 2.61 11.08 8.41
CA ALA A 80 2.62 12.43 8.98
C ALA A 80 4.07 12.91 9.15
N ILE A 81 4.37 14.09 8.61
CA ILE A 81 5.66 14.75 8.77
C ILE A 81 5.47 16.23 9.10
N ASP A 82 6.43 16.82 9.79
CA ASP A 82 6.57 18.25 9.89
C ASP A 82 7.44 18.73 8.73
N GLY A 83 6.80 19.06 7.62
CA GLY A 83 7.46 19.37 6.34
C GLY A 83 7.60 20.86 6.01
N GLY A 84 7.20 21.75 6.94
CA GLY A 84 7.21 23.19 6.67
C GLY A 84 5.94 23.71 5.99
N GLY A 85 5.92 25.01 5.65
CA GLY A 85 4.71 25.75 5.27
C GLY A 85 4.11 25.40 3.89
N ASN A 86 4.81 24.66 3.05
CA ASN A 86 4.34 24.29 1.71
C ASN A 86 4.11 22.77 1.54
N ILE A 87 4.25 21.97 2.59
CA ILE A 87 3.95 20.55 2.58
C ILE A 87 2.75 20.24 3.49
N MET A 88 1.73 19.62 2.92
CA MET A 88 0.67 18.97 3.67
C MET A 88 0.90 17.46 3.66
N SER A 89 0.77 16.81 4.80
CA SER A 89 0.89 15.36 4.88
C SER A 89 -0.41 14.70 5.30
N VAL A 90 -0.70 13.54 4.70
CA VAL A 90 -1.83 12.68 5.04
C VAL A 90 -1.28 11.36 5.57
N ALA A 91 -1.64 11.01 6.78
CA ALA A 91 -1.38 9.71 7.36
C ALA A 91 -2.69 8.95 7.53
N TYR A 92 -2.67 7.69 7.19
CA TYR A 92 -3.80 6.79 7.40
C TYR A 92 -3.60 5.98 8.69
N ARG A 93 -4.68 5.42 9.21
CA ARG A 93 -4.65 4.53 10.36
C ARG A 93 -4.54 3.07 9.90
N GLU A 94 -3.44 2.76 9.21
CA GLU A 94 -3.22 1.44 8.60
C GLU A 94 -3.28 0.31 9.62
N ASN A 95 -2.79 0.57 10.83
CA ASN A 95 -2.85 -0.39 11.93
C ASN A 95 -4.28 -0.75 12.34
N GLU A 96 -5.22 0.20 12.32
CA GLU A 96 -6.62 -0.05 12.67
C GLU A 96 -7.32 -0.89 11.58
N ALA A 97 -7.10 -0.52 10.31
CA ALA A 97 -7.63 -1.27 9.18
C ALA A 97 -7.03 -2.69 9.10
N ALA A 98 -5.73 -2.81 9.32
CA ALA A 98 -5.04 -4.11 9.38
C ALA A 98 -5.52 -4.96 10.57
N PHE A 99 -5.84 -4.34 11.72
CA PHE A 99 -6.43 -5.04 12.85
C PHE A 99 -7.74 -5.74 12.47
N LEU A 100 -8.62 -5.06 11.74
CA LEU A 100 -9.87 -5.67 11.25
C LEU A 100 -9.59 -6.83 10.29
N GLY A 101 -8.61 -6.68 9.39
CA GLY A 101 -8.16 -7.76 8.50
C GLY A 101 -7.61 -8.96 9.28
N GLY A 102 -6.83 -8.71 10.32
CA GLY A 102 -6.31 -9.75 11.21
C GLY A 102 -7.41 -10.45 12.00
N ALA A 103 -8.37 -9.70 12.55
CA ALA A 103 -9.50 -10.25 13.25
C ALA A 103 -10.37 -11.15 12.34
N LEU A 104 -10.65 -10.70 11.11
CA LEU A 104 -11.32 -11.51 10.10
C LEU A 104 -10.55 -12.81 9.85
N SER A 105 -9.25 -12.75 9.64
CA SER A 105 -8.40 -13.92 9.40
C SER A 105 -8.40 -14.88 10.58
N GLY A 106 -8.27 -14.37 11.81
CA GLY A 106 -8.30 -15.17 13.03
C GLY A 106 -9.63 -15.88 13.30
N LEU A 107 -10.75 -15.28 12.88
CA LEU A 107 -12.09 -15.88 12.98
C LEU A 107 -12.35 -16.92 11.88
N MET A 108 -11.80 -16.72 10.68
CA MET A 108 -12.08 -17.54 9.51
C MET A 108 -11.12 -18.72 9.32
N THR A 109 -9.90 -18.63 9.84
CA THR A 109 -8.90 -19.70 9.69
C THR A 109 -9.43 -21.06 10.13
N LYS A 110 -9.08 -22.11 9.39
CA LYS A 110 -9.37 -23.51 9.70
C LYS A 110 -8.14 -24.27 10.15
N THR A 111 -6.95 -23.78 9.78
CA THR A 111 -5.68 -24.39 10.17
C THR A 111 -5.12 -23.83 11.47
N ASN A 112 -5.74 -22.77 12.00
CA ASN A 112 -5.24 -22.01 13.14
C ASN A 112 -3.85 -21.40 12.88
N ASN A 113 -3.54 -21.09 11.61
CA ASN A 113 -2.27 -20.52 11.16
C ASN A 113 -2.56 -19.51 10.03
N VAL A 114 -2.15 -18.27 10.23
CA VAL A 114 -2.36 -17.19 9.25
C VAL A 114 -1.05 -16.45 8.98
N GLY A 115 -0.98 -15.77 7.87
CA GLY A 115 0.22 -15.04 7.47
C GLY A 115 -0.05 -13.58 7.10
N ALA A 116 1.03 -12.79 7.02
CA ALA A 116 1.01 -11.48 6.39
C ALA A 116 2.30 -11.23 5.59
N VAL A 117 2.13 -10.74 4.36
CA VAL A 117 3.23 -10.38 3.46
C VAL A 117 3.31 -8.86 3.37
N MET A 118 4.45 -8.31 3.77
CA MET A 118 4.80 -6.90 3.70
C MET A 118 5.83 -6.63 2.59
N ALA A 119 5.97 -5.36 2.16
CA ALA A 119 6.94 -4.98 1.15
C ALA A 119 8.36 -4.87 1.72
N VAL A 120 8.68 -3.79 2.41
CA VAL A 120 10.02 -3.48 2.93
C VAL A 120 9.96 -3.18 4.43
N GLY A 121 11.08 -3.30 5.13
CA GLY A 121 11.14 -3.06 6.59
C GLY A 121 11.13 -1.57 6.94
N GLU A 122 9.96 -0.95 6.94
CA GLU A 122 9.75 0.47 7.27
C GLU A 122 8.54 0.68 8.19
N THR A 123 8.40 1.87 8.75
CA THR A 123 7.35 2.22 9.73
C THR A 123 5.94 1.89 9.23
N LEU A 124 5.63 2.20 7.98
CA LEU A 124 4.32 1.91 7.37
C LEU A 124 4.04 0.40 7.39
N GLN A 125 4.99 -0.40 6.97
CA GLN A 125 4.84 -1.86 6.87
C GLN A 125 4.72 -2.50 8.26
N TYR A 126 5.45 -1.99 9.25
CA TYR A 126 5.30 -2.42 10.65
C TYR A 126 3.93 -2.07 11.23
N ARG A 127 3.31 -0.93 10.85
CA ARG A 127 1.93 -0.62 11.26
C ARG A 127 0.95 -1.68 10.77
N TYR A 128 1.05 -2.12 9.51
CA TYR A 128 0.23 -3.23 8.97
C TYR A 128 0.50 -4.52 9.73
N GLN A 129 1.76 -4.90 9.90
CA GLN A 129 2.15 -6.13 10.59
C GLN A 129 1.61 -6.18 12.03
N PHE A 130 1.85 -5.15 12.81
CA PHE A 130 1.42 -5.11 14.21
C PHE A 130 -0.11 -5.04 14.33
N GLY A 131 -0.76 -4.24 13.51
CA GLY A 131 -2.23 -4.17 13.48
C GLY A 131 -2.84 -5.52 13.15
N PHE A 132 -2.39 -6.17 12.10
CA PHE A 132 -2.88 -7.49 11.69
C PHE A 132 -2.67 -8.54 12.79
N THR A 133 -1.45 -8.61 13.33
CA THR A 133 -1.11 -9.55 14.42
C THR A 133 -2.00 -9.32 15.64
N ALA A 134 -2.20 -8.06 16.05
CA ALA A 134 -3.06 -7.71 17.17
C ALA A 134 -4.51 -8.13 16.92
N GLY A 135 -5.02 -7.93 15.69
CA GLY A 135 -6.36 -8.36 15.30
C GLY A 135 -6.53 -9.88 15.37
N VAL A 136 -5.58 -10.65 14.84
CA VAL A 136 -5.59 -12.11 14.94
C VAL A 136 -5.64 -12.53 16.40
N LYS A 137 -4.72 -12.02 17.22
CA LYS A 137 -4.61 -12.42 18.63
C LYS A 137 -5.76 -11.97 19.50
N ALA A 138 -6.46 -10.91 19.14
CA ALA A 138 -7.65 -10.43 19.84
C ALA A 138 -8.82 -11.42 19.77
N VAL A 139 -8.96 -12.15 18.67
CA VAL A 139 -10.09 -13.09 18.43
C VAL A 139 -9.67 -14.55 18.50
N ASN A 140 -8.39 -14.83 18.27
CA ASN A 140 -7.82 -16.18 18.31
C ASN A 140 -6.41 -16.15 18.90
N PRO A 141 -6.27 -16.12 20.24
CA PRO A 141 -4.98 -16.00 20.91
C PRO A 141 -3.97 -17.12 20.57
N GLU A 142 -4.46 -18.33 20.31
CA GLU A 142 -3.65 -19.51 20.01
C GLU A 142 -3.28 -19.63 18.51
N CYS A 143 -3.83 -18.79 17.64
CA CYS A 143 -3.54 -18.82 16.21
C CYS A 143 -2.05 -18.54 15.98
N GLU A 144 -1.38 -19.39 15.21
CA GLU A 144 -0.03 -19.14 14.75
C GLU A 144 -0.02 -17.98 13.74
N PHE A 145 0.99 -17.13 13.82
CA PHE A 145 1.16 -16.02 12.91
C PHE A 145 2.55 -16.04 12.25
N GLN A 146 2.54 -16.02 10.93
CA GLN A 146 3.74 -15.92 10.10
C GLN A 146 3.80 -14.53 9.46
N SER A 147 5.00 -13.96 9.32
CA SER A 147 5.18 -12.73 8.55
C SER A 147 6.51 -12.74 7.80
N ALA A 148 6.52 -12.11 6.64
CA ALA A 148 7.75 -11.91 5.87
C ALA A 148 7.66 -10.67 5.00
N PHE A 149 8.83 -10.17 4.59
CA PHE A 149 8.99 -9.04 3.68
C PHE A 149 9.44 -9.53 2.32
N THR A 150 8.86 -8.96 1.26
CA THR A 150 9.30 -9.21 -0.13
C THR A 150 10.57 -8.44 -0.48
N ASN A 151 10.95 -7.44 0.32
CA ASN A 151 12.00 -6.47 0.05
C ASN A 151 11.81 -5.73 -1.30
N SER A 152 10.57 -5.65 -1.77
CA SER A 152 10.17 -4.99 -3.01
C SER A 152 8.70 -4.58 -2.93
N TYR A 153 8.34 -3.48 -3.60
CA TYR A 153 6.96 -3.10 -3.87
C TYR A 153 6.46 -3.59 -5.23
N THR A 154 7.35 -4.08 -6.10
CA THR A 154 7.03 -4.33 -7.51
C THR A 154 7.29 -5.76 -7.97
N ASP A 155 8.11 -6.54 -7.27
CA ASP A 155 8.47 -7.91 -7.66
C ASP A 155 7.36 -8.91 -7.32
N VAL A 156 6.49 -9.18 -8.29
CA VAL A 156 5.39 -10.15 -8.19
C VAL A 156 5.90 -11.58 -7.89
N GLY A 157 7.08 -11.92 -8.40
CA GLY A 157 7.70 -13.22 -8.17
C GLY A 157 8.03 -13.43 -6.69
N GLN A 158 8.64 -12.44 -6.04
CA GLN A 158 8.93 -12.46 -4.60
C GLN A 158 7.65 -12.58 -3.77
N GLY A 159 6.58 -11.86 -4.13
CA GLY A 159 5.28 -12.00 -3.48
C GLY A 159 4.76 -13.44 -3.53
N SER A 160 4.86 -14.08 -4.70
CA SER A 160 4.44 -15.47 -4.89
C SER A 160 5.28 -16.45 -4.06
N GLU A 161 6.59 -16.27 -4.06
CA GLU A 161 7.53 -17.17 -3.36
C GLU A 161 7.32 -17.14 -1.85
N VAL A 162 7.24 -15.94 -1.28
CA VAL A 162 7.01 -15.74 0.15
C VAL A 162 5.66 -16.35 0.58
N ALA A 163 4.59 -16.11 -0.19
CA ALA A 163 3.27 -16.66 0.11
C ALA A 163 3.23 -18.18 0.01
N LYS A 164 3.86 -18.79 -1.02
CA LYS A 164 3.97 -20.24 -1.16
C LYS A 164 4.66 -20.89 0.04
N ILE A 165 5.71 -20.25 0.57
CA ILE A 165 6.37 -20.72 1.80
C ILE A 165 5.40 -20.74 2.97
N MET A 166 4.58 -19.69 3.15
CA MET A 166 3.61 -19.59 4.24
C MET A 166 2.49 -20.63 4.10
N TYR A 167 1.90 -20.79 2.90
CA TYR A 167 0.89 -21.82 2.65
C TYR A 167 1.44 -23.23 2.89
N ASN A 168 2.66 -23.52 2.44
CA ASN A 168 3.33 -24.80 2.69
C ASN A 168 3.61 -25.07 4.17
N LYS A 169 3.72 -24.02 4.99
CA LYS A 169 3.84 -24.11 6.45
C LYS A 169 2.50 -24.14 7.17
N GLY A 170 1.40 -24.25 6.45
CA GLY A 170 0.07 -24.45 6.99
C GLY A 170 -0.76 -23.19 7.18
N ALA A 171 -0.31 -22.01 6.77
CA ALA A 171 -1.18 -20.86 6.71
C ALA A 171 -2.31 -21.10 5.71
N ASP A 172 -3.53 -20.74 6.05
CA ASP A 172 -4.68 -20.81 5.14
C ASP A 172 -5.20 -19.43 4.72
N ILE A 173 -4.84 -18.37 5.44
CA ILE A 173 -5.19 -16.99 5.09
C ILE A 173 -3.95 -16.10 5.19
N ILE A 174 -3.65 -15.35 4.14
CA ILE A 174 -2.52 -14.42 4.10
C ILE A 174 -3.01 -12.98 3.79
N GLY A 175 -2.76 -12.04 4.71
CA GLY A 175 -2.90 -10.61 4.45
C GLY A 175 -1.78 -10.09 3.56
N THR A 176 -2.07 -9.19 2.61
CA THR A 176 -1.06 -8.66 1.69
C THR A 176 -0.98 -7.13 1.77
N TYR A 177 0.24 -6.62 1.99
CA TYR A 177 0.52 -5.19 2.15
C TYR A 177 1.77 -4.79 1.36
N SER A 178 2.02 -5.42 0.21
CA SER A 178 3.29 -5.34 -0.52
C SER A 178 3.19 -4.75 -1.93
N GLY A 179 2.23 -3.86 -2.16
CA GLY A 179 2.09 -3.19 -3.45
C GLY A 179 1.75 -4.14 -4.59
N ALA A 180 2.47 -4.09 -5.72
CA ALA A 180 2.26 -4.99 -6.85
C ALA A 180 2.61 -6.45 -6.52
N CYS A 181 3.46 -6.71 -5.52
CA CYS A 181 3.74 -8.06 -5.03
C CYS A 181 2.47 -8.79 -4.54
N ASN A 182 1.39 -8.07 -4.19
CA ASN A 182 0.10 -8.65 -3.83
C ASN A 182 -0.44 -9.60 -4.90
N LEU A 183 -0.23 -9.30 -6.19
CA LEU A 183 -0.63 -10.17 -7.30
C LEU A 183 0.05 -11.54 -7.23
N GLY A 184 1.30 -11.57 -6.77
CA GLY A 184 2.04 -12.82 -6.53
C GLY A 184 1.41 -13.63 -5.40
N VAL A 185 0.98 -12.98 -4.31
CA VAL A 185 0.30 -13.65 -3.20
C VAL A 185 -1.05 -14.21 -3.64
N PHE A 186 -1.82 -13.48 -4.46
CA PHE A 186 -3.09 -13.96 -5.00
C PHE A 186 -2.89 -15.19 -5.87
N ASN A 187 -1.87 -15.17 -6.75
CA ASN A 187 -1.52 -16.33 -7.56
C ASN A 187 -1.10 -17.53 -6.69
N ALA A 188 -0.32 -17.31 -5.64
CA ALA A 188 0.06 -18.37 -4.70
C ALA A 188 -1.15 -18.96 -3.96
N ALA A 189 -2.13 -18.14 -3.56
CA ALA A 189 -3.38 -18.63 -2.98
C ALA A 189 -4.19 -19.50 -3.94
N LYS A 190 -4.19 -19.13 -5.24
CA LYS A 190 -4.84 -19.92 -6.28
C LYS A 190 -4.12 -21.26 -6.49
N ASP A 191 -2.79 -21.23 -6.58
CA ASP A 191 -1.95 -22.43 -6.81
C ASP A 191 -2.03 -23.41 -5.63
N ALA A 192 -2.16 -22.91 -4.39
CA ALA A 192 -2.29 -23.71 -3.19
C ALA A 192 -3.63 -24.47 -3.09
N GLY A 193 -4.62 -24.10 -3.90
CA GLY A 193 -5.86 -24.88 -4.05
C GLY A 193 -6.99 -24.47 -3.10
N GLU A 194 -7.91 -25.39 -2.86
CA GLU A 194 -9.06 -25.15 -1.99
C GLU A 194 -8.67 -24.92 -0.53
N GLY A 195 -9.43 -24.08 0.16
CA GLY A 195 -9.20 -23.79 1.58
C GLY A 195 -8.12 -22.74 1.85
N THR A 196 -7.46 -22.22 0.83
CA THR A 196 -6.47 -21.14 0.96
C THR A 196 -7.02 -19.82 0.42
N TYR A 197 -6.81 -18.75 1.17
CA TYR A 197 -7.36 -17.42 0.90
C TYR A 197 -6.31 -16.34 1.16
N CYS A 198 -6.64 -15.12 0.74
CA CYS A 198 -5.86 -13.93 1.04
C CYS A 198 -6.75 -12.72 1.32
N LEU A 199 -6.16 -11.66 1.88
CA LEU A 199 -6.75 -10.33 1.94
C LEU A 199 -5.98 -9.42 1.00
N GLY A 200 -6.71 -8.60 0.24
CA GLY A 200 -6.16 -7.52 -0.55
C GLY A 200 -5.88 -6.26 0.27
N ALA A 201 -5.29 -5.26 -0.37
CA ALA A 201 -5.02 -3.96 0.22
C ALA A 201 -5.26 -2.82 -0.78
N ALA A 202 -4.95 -1.60 -0.36
CA ALA A 202 -5.02 -0.39 -1.16
C ALA A 202 -6.43 -0.06 -1.67
N ASN A 203 -6.76 -0.37 -2.90
CA ASN A 203 -7.99 0.04 -3.59
C ASN A 203 -9.15 -0.98 -3.58
N GLY A 204 -9.10 -1.97 -2.70
CA GLY A 204 -10.17 -2.97 -2.69
C GLY A 204 -10.03 -4.00 -3.81
N GLN A 205 -9.00 -4.80 -3.75
CA GLN A 205 -8.59 -5.77 -4.79
C GLN A 205 -9.48 -7.02 -4.90
N PHE A 206 -10.66 -7.04 -4.30
CA PHE A 206 -11.57 -8.20 -4.28
C PHE A 206 -11.90 -8.74 -5.69
N ASP A 207 -12.13 -7.84 -6.64
CA ASP A 207 -12.46 -8.17 -8.03
C ASP A 207 -11.33 -8.89 -8.79
N LYS A 208 -10.10 -8.81 -8.31
CA LYS A 208 -8.94 -9.43 -8.98
C LYS A 208 -8.97 -10.95 -8.89
N MET A 209 -9.49 -11.48 -7.79
CA MET A 209 -9.63 -12.92 -7.58
C MET A 209 -10.74 -13.20 -6.55
N PRO A 210 -12.03 -13.08 -6.93
CA PRO A 210 -13.17 -13.15 -6.01
C PRO A 210 -13.24 -14.44 -5.20
N ASP A 211 -12.76 -15.57 -5.75
CA ASP A 211 -12.78 -16.88 -5.09
C ASP A 211 -11.66 -17.04 -4.03
N LYS A 212 -10.71 -16.11 -3.98
CA LYS A 212 -9.52 -16.19 -3.11
C LYS A 212 -9.36 -15.00 -2.18
N ILE A 213 -9.82 -13.82 -2.58
CA ILE A 213 -9.71 -12.60 -1.78
C ILE A 213 -10.96 -12.46 -0.93
N LEU A 214 -10.83 -12.66 0.39
CA LEU A 214 -11.96 -12.61 1.34
C LEU A 214 -12.43 -11.17 1.58
N ALA A 215 -11.50 -10.23 1.64
CA ALA A 215 -11.73 -8.81 1.87
C ALA A 215 -10.50 -8.00 1.46
N SER A 216 -10.60 -6.67 1.51
CA SER A 216 -9.45 -5.78 1.29
C SER A 216 -9.36 -4.74 2.41
N VAL A 217 -8.13 -4.48 2.84
CA VAL A 217 -7.78 -3.37 3.75
C VAL A 217 -7.58 -2.12 2.89
N VAL A 218 -8.62 -1.30 2.80
CA VAL A 218 -8.66 -0.17 1.85
C VAL A 218 -7.96 1.06 2.42
N LYS A 219 -7.24 1.77 1.57
CA LYS A 219 -6.59 3.07 1.81
C LYS A 219 -7.04 4.05 0.72
N PRO A 220 -8.14 4.80 0.94
CA PRO A 220 -8.81 5.56 -0.12
C PRO A 220 -8.04 6.86 -0.46
N ALA A 221 -7.06 6.76 -1.37
CA ALA A 221 -6.25 7.90 -1.80
C ALA A 221 -7.06 8.92 -2.61
N ASP A 222 -7.96 8.45 -3.46
CA ASP A 222 -8.86 9.28 -4.26
C ASP A 222 -9.71 10.22 -3.41
N GLN A 223 -10.32 9.70 -2.34
CA GLN A 223 -11.11 10.50 -1.40
C GLN A 223 -10.23 11.47 -0.60
N ALA A 224 -9.03 11.05 -0.19
CA ALA A 224 -8.12 11.93 0.50
C ALA A 224 -7.70 13.13 -0.36
N ILE A 225 -7.42 12.89 -1.65
CA ILE A 225 -7.03 13.94 -2.61
C ILE A 225 -8.16 14.97 -2.82
N LEU A 226 -9.41 14.51 -2.94
CA LEU A 226 -10.55 15.42 -3.12
C LEU A 226 -10.95 16.18 -1.87
N SER A 227 -10.53 15.75 -0.69
CA SER A 227 -10.89 16.38 0.59
C SER A 227 -9.98 17.55 0.98
N ILE A 228 -8.93 17.80 0.20
CA ILE A 228 -7.90 18.83 0.41
C ILE A 228 -8.13 20.01 -0.53
#